data_476364e9a64667cee74bf947273e26aa
#
_entry.id   476364e9a64667cee74bf947273e26aa
#
_cell.length_a   1.000
_cell.length_b   1.000
_cell.length_c   1.000
_cell.angle_alpha   90.00
_cell.angle_beta   90.00
_cell.angle_gamma   90.00
#
_symmetry.space_group_name_H-M   'P 1'
#
loop_
_entity.id
_entity.type
_entity.pdbx_description
1 polymer ?
#
loop_
_entity_poly.entity_id
_entity_poly.type
_entity_poly.pdbx_seq_one_letter_code
_entity_poly.pdbx_strand_id
1 'polypeptide(L)'
;MRKPTVRKPRGAKEVPTVPRENALKITGLVKRFGEKTAVAGIDLEIAAGSFFGIVGPNGAGKTTTLSMVTGLLKPDFGSVEVHGVDVWSDPVAAKRKMGVLPDRLRLFDRLTGGQLLYYSGILRGLDAVTVKARTRDLAAAFGLDESLDRLVTDYSAGMTKKLALAAAMIHSPRLLVLDEPFESVDPVSAANVIEILQRYVAAGGTVVLSSHTMNLIERVCDSVAIVVNGAILDSGTMASVRGSKTLEERFVELAGGRKSAEGMEWLHTFSG
;
A
#
# COMPACT_ATOMS: atom_id res chain seq x y z
N MET A 1 15.50 31.33 59.66
CA MET A 1 14.73 30.41 58.80
C MET A 1 15.19 30.56 57.38
N ARG A 2 15.92 29.57 56.85
CA ARG A 2 16.41 29.53 55.43
C ARG A 2 15.40 28.69 54.64
N LYS A 3 14.88 29.25 53.51
CA LYS A 3 13.99 28.54 52.55
C LYS A 3 14.77 27.46 51.79
N PRO A 4 14.25 26.28 51.56
CA PRO A 4 14.89 25.26 50.78
C PRO A 4 14.84 25.58 49.27
N THR A 5 16.03 25.50 48.65
CA THR A 5 16.22 25.68 47.19
C THR A 5 15.83 24.38 46.48
N VAL A 6 14.76 24.41 45.67
CA VAL A 6 14.32 23.30 44.82
C VAL A 6 15.29 23.19 43.63
N ARG A 7 16.05 22.10 43.55
CA ARG A 7 16.88 21.79 42.37
C ARG A 7 16.02 21.35 41.23
N LYS A 8 16.06 22.05 40.08
CA LYS A 8 15.46 21.61 38.81
C LYS A 8 16.13 20.27 38.35
N PRO A 9 15.33 19.31 37.82
CA PRO A 9 15.90 18.09 37.26
C PRO A 9 16.74 18.43 36.03
N ARG A 10 17.97 17.85 35.97
CA ARG A 10 18.87 17.93 34.81
C ARG A 10 18.20 17.33 33.60
N GLY A 11 18.27 18.03 32.46
CA GLY A 11 17.65 17.71 31.18
C GLY A 11 17.82 16.26 30.77
N ALA A 12 16.70 15.68 30.34
CA ALA A 12 16.70 14.46 29.58
C ALA A 12 17.54 14.73 28.29
N LYS A 13 18.58 13.93 28.08
CA LYS A 13 19.33 13.94 26.83
C LYS A 13 18.36 13.53 25.73
N GLU A 14 18.06 14.43 24.81
CA GLU A 14 17.41 14.08 23.55
C GLU A 14 18.27 12.99 22.88
N VAL A 15 17.69 11.81 22.75
CA VAL A 15 18.27 10.72 21.95
C VAL A 15 18.27 11.24 20.51
N PRO A 16 19.43 11.31 19.83
CA PRO A 16 19.47 11.75 18.44
C PRO A 16 18.57 10.81 17.63
N THR A 17 17.46 11.31 17.11
CA THR A 17 16.64 10.60 16.12
C THR A 17 17.47 10.52 14.85
N VAL A 18 18.07 9.35 14.62
CA VAL A 18 18.67 9.02 13.31
C VAL A 18 17.56 9.23 12.27
N PRO A 19 17.78 10.05 11.23
CA PRO A 19 16.78 10.22 10.17
C PRO A 19 16.41 8.83 9.64
N ARG A 20 15.13 8.43 9.75
CA ARG A 20 14.69 7.16 9.19
C ARG A 20 14.86 7.24 7.68
N GLU A 21 15.56 6.27 7.10
CA GLU A 21 15.67 6.13 5.63
C GLU A 21 14.27 6.13 5.02
N ASN A 22 14.06 6.89 3.94
CA ASN A 22 12.81 6.84 3.20
C ASN A 22 12.75 5.56 2.37
N ALA A 23 11.71 4.75 2.55
CA ALA A 23 11.44 3.60 1.70
C ALA A 23 10.91 4.04 0.33
N LEU A 24 10.11 5.10 0.32
CA LEU A 24 9.57 5.70 -0.90
C LEU A 24 9.63 7.23 -0.77
N LYS A 25 10.13 7.88 -1.82
CA LYS A 25 10.07 9.33 -1.99
C LYS A 25 9.51 9.67 -3.36
N ILE A 26 8.47 10.50 -3.38
CA ILE A 26 7.81 11.01 -4.56
C ILE A 26 8.00 12.54 -4.55
N THR A 27 8.43 13.11 -5.67
CA THR A 27 8.66 14.56 -5.77
C THR A 27 7.98 15.10 -7.03
N GLY A 28 7.01 16.01 -6.85
CA GLY A 28 6.34 16.74 -7.91
C GLY A 28 5.69 15.85 -8.98
N LEU A 29 5.13 14.70 -8.61
CA LEU A 29 4.67 13.68 -9.55
C LEU A 29 3.42 14.12 -10.32
N VAL A 30 3.49 14.14 -11.64
CA VAL A 30 2.38 14.55 -12.51
C VAL A 30 2.11 13.49 -13.58
N LYS A 31 0.81 13.24 -13.84
CA LYS A 31 0.35 12.42 -14.96
C LYS A 31 -0.93 12.99 -15.59
N ARG A 32 -0.90 13.14 -16.91
CA ARG A 32 -2.04 13.58 -17.72
C ARG A 32 -2.42 12.52 -18.74
N PHE A 33 -3.70 12.42 -19.04
CA PHE A 33 -4.26 11.59 -20.11
C PHE A 33 -5.18 12.49 -20.96
N GLY A 34 -4.66 12.98 -22.09
CA GLY A 34 -5.31 14.03 -22.84
C GLY A 34 -5.50 15.28 -21.99
N GLU A 35 -6.73 15.77 -21.88
CA GLU A 35 -7.07 16.94 -21.05
C GLU A 35 -7.20 16.63 -19.56
N LYS A 36 -7.32 15.35 -19.20
CA LYS A 36 -7.52 14.96 -17.80
C LYS A 36 -6.19 14.84 -17.07
N THR A 37 -6.00 15.64 -16.02
CA THR A 37 -4.91 15.48 -15.07
C THR A 37 -5.31 14.42 -14.03
N ALA A 38 -4.65 13.27 -14.08
CA ALA A 38 -4.92 12.15 -13.17
C ALA A 38 -4.10 12.22 -11.88
N VAL A 39 -2.90 12.83 -11.95
CA VAL A 39 -2.01 13.12 -10.81
C VAL A 39 -1.46 14.52 -11.01
N ALA A 40 -1.60 15.38 -10.01
CA ALA A 40 -1.48 16.83 -10.11
C ALA A 40 -0.35 17.42 -9.24
N GLY A 41 0.84 16.82 -9.26
CA GLY A 41 1.99 17.32 -8.48
C GLY A 41 2.04 16.73 -7.07
N ILE A 42 2.06 15.41 -6.95
CA ILE A 42 2.15 14.73 -5.65
C ILE A 42 3.59 14.76 -5.14
N ASP A 43 3.73 15.22 -3.88
CA ASP A 43 4.91 15.06 -3.03
C ASP A 43 4.55 14.14 -1.88
N LEU A 44 5.36 13.10 -1.63
CA LEU A 44 5.12 12.15 -0.54
C LEU A 44 6.43 11.46 -0.12
N GLU A 45 6.67 11.42 1.19
CA GLU A 45 7.77 10.65 1.76
C GLU A 45 7.23 9.60 2.72
N ILE A 46 7.66 8.35 2.55
CA ILE A 46 7.25 7.21 3.37
C ILE A 46 8.48 6.61 4.03
N ALA A 47 8.51 6.63 5.36
CA ALA A 47 9.61 6.10 6.14
C ALA A 47 9.73 4.56 6.01
N ALA A 48 10.94 4.04 6.02
CA ALA A 48 11.18 2.60 6.08
C ALA A 48 10.60 1.97 7.36
N GLY A 49 10.06 0.76 7.24
CA GLY A 49 9.44 0.03 8.34
C GLY A 49 8.05 0.53 8.70
N SER A 50 7.33 1.21 7.80
CA SER A 50 5.96 1.69 8.03
C SER A 50 4.92 0.90 7.25
N PHE A 51 3.70 0.87 7.78
CA PHE A 51 2.51 0.38 7.09
C PHE A 51 1.68 1.59 6.65
N PHE A 52 1.81 1.99 5.38
CA PHE A 52 1.27 3.24 4.85
C PHE A 52 0.05 3.00 3.96
N GLY A 53 -1.05 3.73 4.21
CA GLY A 53 -2.27 3.70 3.43
C GLY A 53 -2.40 4.91 2.48
N ILE A 54 -2.85 4.68 1.25
CA ILE A 54 -3.27 5.73 0.32
C ILE A 54 -4.77 5.58 0.12
N VAL A 55 -5.56 6.52 0.63
CA VAL A 55 -7.02 6.45 0.59
C VAL A 55 -7.62 7.52 -0.30
N GLY A 56 -8.77 7.23 -0.86
CA GLY A 56 -9.53 8.16 -1.68
C GLY A 56 -10.58 7.45 -2.53
N PRO A 57 -11.51 8.18 -3.16
CA PRO A 57 -12.55 7.61 -3.98
C PRO A 57 -11.99 6.97 -5.25
N ASN A 58 -12.84 6.20 -5.95
CA ASN A 58 -12.48 5.69 -7.26
C ASN A 58 -12.23 6.85 -8.22
N GLY A 59 -11.15 6.74 -9.01
CA GLY A 59 -10.72 7.82 -9.91
C GLY A 59 -9.93 8.94 -9.25
N ALA A 60 -9.62 8.88 -7.95
CA ALA A 60 -8.81 9.88 -7.25
C ALA A 60 -7.34 9.98 -7.72
N GLY A 61 -6.84 9.00 -8.48
CA GLY A 61 -5.45 8.97 -8.96
C GLY A 61 -4.56 7.95 -8.24
N LYS A 62 -5.08 7.16 -7.26
CA LYS A 62 -4.32 6.18 -6.47
C LYS A 62 -3.57 5.17 -7.35
N THR A 63 -4.31 4.41 -8.18
CA THR A 63 -3.74 3.40 -9.11
C THR A 63 -2.74 4.03 -10.09
N THR A 64 -3.02 5.24 -10.60
CA THR A 64 -2.11 5.96 -11.48
C THR A 64 -0.81 6.31 -10.76
N THR A 65 -0.90 6.81 -9.53
CA THR A 65 0.27 7.11 -8.68
C THR A 65 1.08 5.86 -8.40
N LEU A 66 0.44 4.76 -7.95
CA LEU A 66 1.13 3.49 -7.67
C LEU A 66 1.73 2.87 -8.94
N SER A 67 1.09 3.01 -10.10
CA SER A 67 1.67 2.56 -11.38
C SER A 67 2.95 3.31 -11.75
N MET A 68 3.03 4.61 -11.42
CA MET A 68 4.26 5.39 -11.62
C MET A 68 5.34 5.01 -10.60
N VAL A 69 4.96 4.79 -9.35
CA VAL A 69 5.86 4.32 -8.27
C VAL A 69 6.49 2.98 -8.61
N THR A 70 5.74 2.07 -9.23
CA THR A 70 6.20 0.72 -9.56
C THR A 70 6.94 0.62 -10.90
N GLY A 71 7.07 1.73 -11.63
CA GLY A 71 7.71 1.77 -12.95
C GLY A 71 6.89 1.08 -14.05
N LEU A 72 5.56 1.00 -13.89
CA LEU A 72 4.62 0.48 -14.89
C LEU A 72 4.08 1.60 -15.80
N LEU A 73 4.04 2.83 -15.31
CA LEU A 73 3.56 4.00 -16.06
C LEU A 73 4.55 5.16 -15.90
N LYS A 74 5.09 5.64 -17.00
CA LYS A 74 6.03 6.77 -16.95
C LYS A 74 5.31 8.07 -16.57
N PRO A 75 5.80 8.83 -15.56
CA PRO A 75 5.27 10.16 -15.24
C PRO A 75 5.57 11.15 -16.37
N ASP A 76 4.77 12.21 -16.44
CA ASP A 76 5.04 13.33 -17.35
C ASP A 76 6.03 14.31 -16.70
N PHE A 77 5.96 14.47 -15.37
CA PHE A 77 6.89 15.25 -14.56
C PHE A 77 7.10 14.60 -13.19
N GLY A 78 8.17 14.99 -12.52
CA GLY A 78 8.52 14.54 -11.18
C GLY A 78 9.40 13.30 -11.17
N SER A 79 9.74 12.83 -9.97
CA SER A 79 10.61 11.69 -9.75
C SER A 79 10.06 10.76 -8.66
N VAL A 80 10.49 9.51 -8.70
CA VAL A 80 10.17 8.50 -7.69
C VAL A 80 11.44 7.76 -7.30
N GLU A 81 11.75 7.75 -6.02
CA GLU A 81 12.87 7.00 -5.46
C GLU A 81 12.38 5.92 -4.50
N VAL A 82 12.94 4.71 -4.63
CA VAL A 82 12.71 3.58 -3.73
C VAL A 82 14.01 3.22 -3.04
N HIS A 83 14.06 3.43 -1.72
CA HIS A 83 15.30 3.29 -0.93
C HIS A 83 16.48 3.98 -1.61
N GLY A 84 16.30 5.26 -2.01
CA GLY A 84 17.31 6.10 -2.64
C GLY A 84 17.67 5.73 -4.08
N VAL A 85 16.93 4.81 -4.73
CA VAL A 85 17.12 4.45 -6.14
C VAL A 85 15.98 5.03 -6.98
N ASP A 86 16.30 5.88 -7.94
CA ASP A 86 15.31 6.43 -8.87
C ASP A 86 14.76 5.33 -9.78
N VAL A 87 13.43 5.22 -9.80
CA VAL A 87 12.70 4.13 -10.49
C VAL A 87 12.85 4.20 -12.01
N TRP A 88 13.08 5.38 -12.56
CA TRP A 88 13.12 5.60 -13.99
C TRP A 88 14.55 5.66 -14.56
N SER A 89 15.53 6.03 -13.72
CA SER A 89 16.96 6.02 -14.07
C SER A 89 17.57 4.63 -13.92
N ASP A 90 17.23 3.89 -12.83
CA ASP A 90 17.67 2.51 -12.62
C ASP A 90 16.48 1.60 -12.24
N PRO A 91 15.65 1.24 -13.23
CA PRO A 91 14.44 0.44 -12.97
C PRO A 91 14.76 -0.99 -12.49
N VAL A 92 15.92 -1.53 -12.82
CA VAL A 92 16.33 -2.87 -12.39
C VAL A 92 16.65 -2.89 -10.90
N ALA A 93 17.48 -1.97 -10.44
CA ALA A 93 17.83 -1.86 -9.02
C ALA A 93 16.60 -1.50 -8.17
N ALA A 94 15.75 -0.57 -8.63
CA ALA A 94 14.52 -0.22 -7.94
C ALA A 94 13.56 -1.42 -7.82
N LYS A 95 13.32 -2.16 -8.92
CA LYS A 95 12.43 -3.33 -8.94
C LYS A 95 12.93 -4.51 -8.09
N ARG A 96 14.25 -4.62 -7.88
CA ARG A 96 14.80 -5.62 -6.93
C ARG A 96 14.40 -5.33 -5.48
N LYS A 97 14.17 -4.05 -5.14
CA LYS A 97 13.76 -3.63 -3.79
C LYS A 97 12.25 -3.67 -3.59
N MET A 98 11.45 -3.85 -4.67
CA MET A 98 9.99 -3.80 -4.64
C MET A 98 9.33 -5.13 -4.96
N GLY A 99 8.28 -5.47 -4.19
CA GLY A 99 7.23 -6.39 -4.56
C GLY A 99 5.96 -5.62 -4.93
N VAL A 100 5.26 -6.02 -5.98
CA VAL A 100 4.13 -5.28 -6.53
C VAL A 100 2.92 -6.18 -6.70
N LEU A 101 1.78 -5.74 -6.17
CA LEU A 101 0.45 -6.29 -6.46
C LEU A 101 -0.37 -5.19 -7.14
N PRO A 102 -0.55 -5.22 -8.47
CA PRO A 102 -1.37 -4.24 -9.18
C PRO A 102 -2.87 -4.53 -9.02
N ASP A 103 -3.71 -3.51 -9.14
CA ASP A 103 -5.18 -3.63 -9.08
C ASP A 103 -5.72 -4.62 -10.14
N ARG A 104 -5.35 -4.42 -11.40
CA ARG A 104 -5.73 -5.32 -12.50
C ARG A 104 -4.72 -6.44 -12.66
N LEU A 105 -4.91 -7.48 -11.85
CA LEU A 105 -4.02 -8.61 -11.83
C LEU A 105 -4.30 -9.54 -13.03
N ARG A 106 -3.27 -9.78 -13.84
CA ARG A 106 -3.26 -10.85 -14.85
C ARG A 106 -2.09 -11.77 -14.56
N LEU A 107 -2.39 -12.95 -14.05
CA LEU A 107 -1.41 -14.01 -13.86
C LEU A 107 -1.35 -14.91 -15.12
N PHE A 108 -0.29 -15.70 -15.22
CA PHE A 108 -0.19 -16.71 -16.25
C PHE A 108 -1.12 -17.89 -15.92
N ASP A 109 -2.30 -17.89 -16.50
CA ASP A 109 -3.41 -18.80 -16.22
C ASP A 109 -3.10 -20.29 -16.56
N ARG A 110 -2.16 -20.52 -17.47
CA ARG A 110 -1.70 -21.87 -17.87
C ARG A 110 -0.57 -22.44 -17.00
N LEU A 111 -0.09 -21.69 -16.02
CA LEU A 111 0.85 -22.19 -15.02
C LEU A 111 0.09 -22.74 -13.81
N THR A 112 0.69 -23.71 -13.11
CA THR A 112 0.24 -24.06 -11.77
C THR A 112 0.67 -22.98 -10.77
N GLY A 113 0.03 -22.94 -9.59
CA GLY A 113 0.43 -22.01 -8.54
C GLY A 113 1.90 -22.13 -8.16
N GLY A 114 2.37 -23.38 -8.02
CA GLY A 114 3.77 -23.68 -7.72
C GLY A 114 4.73 -23.24 -8.83
N GLN A 115 4.36 -23.44 -10.11
CA GLN A 115 5.15 -22.97 -11.24
C GLN A 115 5.23 -21.45 -11.29
N LEU A 116 4.11 -20.76 -11.03
CA LEU A 116 4.08 -19.30 -11.01
C LEU A 116 5.02 -18.73 -9.94
N LEU A 117 4.99 -19.27 -8.72
CA LEU A 117 5.90 -18.86 -7.64
C LEU A 117 7.36 -19.20 -8.01
N TYR A 118 7.60 -20.38 -8.57
CA TYR A 118 8.95 -20.79 -8.99
C TYR A 118 9.54 -19.82 -10.01
N TYR A 119 8.82 -19.54 -11.10
CA TYR A 119 9.32 -18.61 -12.12
C TYR A 119 9.42 -17.18 -11.61
N SER A 120 8.52 -16.75 -10.72
CA SER A 120 8.62 -15.44 -10.08
C SER A 120 9.92 -15.29 -9.31
N GLY A 121 10.35 -16.30 -8.56
CA GLY A 121 11.61 -16.29 -7.82
C GLY A 121 12.84 -16.33 -8.74
N ILE A 122 12.85 -17.22 -9.74
CA ILE A 122 13.98 -17.36 -10.70
C ILE A 122 14.19 -16.05 -11.47
N LEU A 123 13.11 -15.42 -11.97
CA LEU A 123 13.18 -14.14 -12.69
C LEU A 123 13.68 -12.98 -11.81
N ARG A 124 13.58 -13.12 -10.49
CA ARG A 124 14.15 -12.18 -9.50
C ARG A 124 15.59 -12.51 -9.10
N GLY A 125 16.19 -13.56 -9.70
CA GLY A 125 17.58 -13.95 -9.51
C GLY A 125 17.83 -14.86 -8.30
N LEU A 126 16.78 -15.48 -7.74
CA LEU A 126 16.94 -16.48 -6.69
C LEU A 126 17.37 -17.83 -7.28
N ASP A 127 18.14 -18.59 -6.53
CA ASP A 127 18.46 -19.99 -6.88
C ASP A 127 17.26 -20.92 -6.63
N ALA A 128 17.26 -22.06 -7.31
CA ALA A 128 16.13 -23.00 -7.28
C ALA A 128 15.85 -23.60 -5.90
N VAL A 129 16.87 -23.77 -5.07
CA VAL A 129 16.71 -24.32 -3.70
C VAL A 129 15.98 -23.30 -2.82
N THR A 130 16.44 -22.06 -2.83
CA THR A 130 15.82 -20.92 -2.13
C THR A 130 14.38 -20.73 -2.59
N VAL A 131 14.12 -20.74 -3.90
CA VAL A 131 12.75 -20.58 -4.44
C VAL A 131 11.83 -21.68 -3.94
N LYS A 132 12.27 -22.95 -3.99
CA LYS A 132 11.46 -24.08 -3.51
C LYS A 132 11.13 -23.98 -2.03
N ALA A 133 12.11 -23.58 -1.19
CA ALA A 133 11.88 -23.38 0.24
C ALA A 133 10.85 -22.26 0.49
N ARG A 134 11.07 -21.08 -0.10
CA ARG A 134 10.17 -19.94 0.05
C ARG A 134 8.77 -20.18 -0.52
N THR A 135 8.66 -20.96 -1.62
CA THR A 135 7.35 -21.35 -2.16
C THR A 135 6.54 -22.13 -1.14
N ARG A 136 7.15 -23.09 -0.43
CA ARG A 136 6.46 -23.85 0.63
C ARG A 136 6.04 -22.95 1.79
N ASP A 137 6.95 -22.09 2.27
CA ASP A 137 6.68 -21.20 3.40
C ASP A 137 5.53 -20.21 3.07
N LEU A 138 5.57 -19.63 1.87
CA LEU A 138 4.52 -18.71 1.40
C LEU A 138 3.21 -19.44 1.15
N ALA A 139 3.22 -20.65 0.56
CA ALA A 139 2.01 -21.43 0.36
C ALA A 139 1.35 -21.75 1.70
N ALA A 140 2.12 -22.20 2.70
CA ALA A 140 1.62 -22.45 4.04
C ALA A 140 1.04 -21.19 4.67
N ALA A 141 1.77 -20.06 4.61
CA ALA A 141 1.32 -18.80 5.19
C ALA A 141 0.00 -18.29 4.58
N PHE A 142 -0.18 -18.46 3.25
CA PHE A 142 -1.38 -18.01 2.54
C PHE A 142 -2.48 -19.07 2.43
N GLY A 143 -2.27 -20.29 2.96
CA GLY A 143 -3.21 -21.41 2.86
C GLY A 143 -3.44 -21.84 1.41
N LEU A 144 -2.36 -21.99 0.64
CA LEU A 144 -2.35 -22.40 -0.76
C LEU A 144 -1.69 -23.76 -0.98
N ASP A 145 -1.25 -24.46 0.08
CA ASP A 145 -0.46 -25.71 0.02
C ASP A 145 -1.10 -26.77 -0.87
N GLU A 146 -2.40 -27.01 -0.67
CA GLU A 146 -3.16 -28.04 -1.40
C GLU A 146 -3.51 -27.61 -2.84
N SER A 147 -3.19 -26.37 -3.21
CA SER A 147 -3.57 -25.79 -4.49
C SER A 147 -2.38 -25.53 -5.41
N LEU A 148 -1.15 -25.75 -4.96
CA LEU A 148 0.05 -25.44 -5.74
C LEU A 148 0.14 -26.20 -7.06
N ASP A 149 -0.42 -27.40 -7.14
CA ASP A 149 -0.40 -28.22 -8.34
C ASP A 149 -1.58 -27.94 -9.30
N ARG A 150 -2.56 -27.11 -8.88
CA ARG A 150 -3.69 -26.69 -9.71
C ARG A 150 -3.27 -25.55 -10.62
N LEU A 151 -3.92 -25.48 -11.81
CA LEU A 151 -3.74 -24.34 -12.72
C LEU A 151 -4.28 -23.06 -12.09
N VAL A 152 -3.61 -21.94 -12.37
CA VAL A 152 -4.03 -20.61 -11.86
C VAL A 152 -5.42 -20.22 -12.39
N THR A 153 -5.80 -20.68 -13.58
CA THR A 153 -7.16 -20.48 -14.13
C THR A 153 -8.26 -21.07 -13.24
N ASP A 154 -7.95 -22.09 -12.41
CA ASP A 154 -8.89 -22.76 -11.52
C ASP A 154 -8.94 -22.15 -10.11
N TYR A 155 -8.22 -21.07 -9.88
CA TYR A 155 -8.18 -20.35 -8.60
C TYR A 155 -9.38 -19.41 -8.49
N SER A 156 -9.95 -19.31 -7.29
CA SER A 156 -10.89 -18.23 -6.98
C SER A 156 -10.18 -16.86 -7.01
N ALA A 157 -10.94 -15.78 -7.13
CA ALA A 157 -10.38 -14.42 -7.10
C ALA A 157 -9.53 -14.17 -5.84
N GLY A 158 -9.98 -14.63 -4.67
CA GLY A 158 -9.23 -14.54 -3.42
C GLY A 158 -7.93 -15.36 -3.44
N MET A 159 -7.96 -16.60 -3.96
CA MET A 159 -6.77 -17.43 -4.13
C MET A 159 -5.77 -16.79 -5.11
N THR A 160 -6.26 -16.23 -6.21
CA THR A 160 -5.44 -15.52 -7.20
C THR A 160 -4.72 -14.32 -6.58
N LYS A 161 -5.41 -13.52 -5.74
CA LYS A 161 -4.79 -12.41 -5.01
C LYS A 161 -3.74 -12.88 -3.99
N LYS A 162 -4.03 -13.94 -3.23
CA LYS A 162 -3.06 -14.54 -2.30
C LYS A 162 -1.81 -15.04 -3.03
N LEU A 163 -1.97 -15.74 -4.16
CA LEU A 163 -0.87 -16.24 -4.97
C LEU A 163 -0.01 -15.09 -5.53
N ALA A 164 -0.66 -14.03 -6.01
CA ALA A 164 0.04 -12.85 -6.53
C ALA A 164 0.82 -12.11 -5.44
N LEU A 165 0.25 -12.00 -4.23
CA LEU A 165 0.95 -11.42 -3.09
C LEU A 165 2.13 -12.29 -2.67
N ALA A 166 1.98 -13.62 -2.65
CA ALA A 166 3.09 -14.54 -2.41
C ALA A 166 4.20 -14.37 -3.46
N ALA A 167 3.85 -14.24 -4.75
CA ALA A 167 4.79 -13.96 -5.82
C ALA A 167 5.49 -12.60 -5.66
N ALA A 168 4.78 -11.57 -5.19
CA ALA A 168 5.36 -10.27 -4.88
C ALA A 168 6.36 -10.31 -3.72
N MET A 169 6.19 -11.25 -2.79
CA MET A 169 7.01 -11.40 -1.57
C MET A 169 8.20 -12.36 -1.75
N ILE A 170 8.20 -13.24 -2.77
CA ILE A 170 9.13 -14.39 -2.87
C ILE A 170 10.62 -14.00 -2.85
N HIS A 171 10.95 -12.82 -3.35
CA HIS A 171 12.34 -12.32 -3.39
C HIS A 171 12.71 -11.46 -2.17
N SER A 172 11.87 -11.44 -1.13
CA SER A 172 12.06 -10.65 0.10
C SER A 172 12.34 -9.18 -0.19
N PRO A 173 11.44 -8.47 -0.90
CA PRO A 173 11.62 -7.05 -1.19
C PRO A 173 11.69 -6.24 0.11
N ARG A 174 12.21 -5.00 0.05
CA ARG A 174 12.18 -4.05 1.18
C ARG A 174 10.91 -3.22 1.22
N LEU A 175 10.21 -3.11 0.07
CA LEU A 175 8.96 -2.36 -0.11
C LEU A 175 7.92 -3.23 -0.83
N LEU A 176 6.73 -3.33 -0.28
CA LEU A 176 5.55 -3.87 -0.95
C LEU A 176 4.64 -2.73 -1.37
N VAL A 177 4.27 -2.69 -2.66
CA VAL A 177 3.30 -1.74 -3.22
C VAL A 177 2.08 -2.52 -3.68
N LEU A 178 0.95 -2.32 -2.99
CA LEU A 178 -0.26 -3.11 -3.13
C LEU A 178 -1.44 -2.22 -3.52
N ASP A 179 -2.00 -2.44 -4.70
CA ASP A 179 -3.15 -1.67 -5.18
C ASP A 179 -4.44 -2.47 -4.94
N GLU A 180 -5.31 -1.97 -4.06
CA GLU A 180 -6.58 -2.60 -3.62
C GLU A 180 -6.42 -4.09 -3.24
N PRO A 181 -5.50 -4.46 -2.33
CA PRO A 181 -5.15 -5.86 -2.07
C PRO A 181 -6.28 -6.69 -1.46
N PHE A 182 -7.27 -6.05 -0.84
CA PHE A 182 -8.38 -6.71 -0.14
C PHE A 182 -9.68 -6.71 -0.91
N GLU A 183 -9.72 -6.08 -2.09
CA GLU A 183 -10.91 -6.10 -2.93
C GLU A 183 -11.22 -7.53 -3.40
N SER A 184 -12.49 -7.96 -3.26
CA SER A 184 -12.96 -9.32 -3.60
C SER A 184 -12.30 -10.45 -2.77
N VAL A 185 -11.71 -10.14 -1.61
CA VAL A 185 -11.17 -11.11 -0.66
C VAL A 185 -12.16 -11.26 0.50
N ASP A 186 -12.46 -12.51 0.87
CA ASP A 186 -13.33 -12.78 2.01
C ASP A 186 -12.70 -12.29 3.35
N PRO A 187 -13.52 -12.00 4.37
CA PRO A 187 -13.01 -11.42 5.62
C PRO A 187 -11.97 -12.27 6.34
N VAL A 188 -12.07 -13.60 6.28
CA VAL A 188 -11.13 -14.52 6.95
C VAL A 188 -9.78 -14.49 6.24
N SER A 189 -9.81 -14.59 4.91
CA SER A 189 -8.61 -14.46 4.07
C SER A 189 -7.95 -13.08 4.21
N ALA A 190 -8.74 -12.00 4.27
CA ALA A 190 -8.23 -10.66 4.48
C ALA A 190 -7.52 -10.52 5.83
N ALA A 191 -8.09 -11.10 6.91
CA ALA A 191 -7.46 -11.07 8.24
C ALA A 191 -6.10 -11.79 8.23
N ASN A 192 -6.00 -12.96 7.58
CA ASN A 192 -4.74 -13.69 7.43
C ASN A 192 -3.69 -12.85 6.65
N VAL A 193 -4.09 -12.27 5.51
CA VAL A 193 -3.20 -11.41 4.72
C VAL A 193 -2.71 -10.21 5.54
N ILE A 194 -3.58 -9.56 6.31
CA ILE A 194 -3.21 -8.45 7.20
C ILE A 194 -2.15 -8.90 8.21
N GLU A 195 -2.35 -10.05 8.85
CA GLU A 195 -1.38 -10.59 9.82
C GLU A 195 -0.01 -10.85 9.18
N ILE A 196 0.03 -11.42 7.97
CA ILE A 196 1.27 -11.64 7.21
C ILE A 196 1.96 -10.30 6.93
N LEU A 197 1.23 -9.29 6.47
CA LEU A 197 1.78 -7.97 6.17
C LEU A 197 2.27 -7.25 7.43
N GLN A 198 1.57 -7.38 8.57
CA GLN A 198 2.01 -6.84 9.85
C GLN A 198 3.31 -7.50 10.32
N ARG A 199 3.43 -8.82 10.20
CA ARG A 199 4.69 -9.54 10.49
C ARG A 199 5.82 -9.10 9.57
N TYR A 200 5.53 -8.86 8.29
CA TYR A 200 6.52 -8.35 7.34
C TYR A 200 7.01 -6.96 7.72
N VAL A 201 6.12 -6.05 8.15
CA VAL A 201 6.51 -4.71 8.65
C VAL A 201 7.29 -4.82 9.96
N ALA A 202 6.87 -5.68 10.89
CA ALA A 202 7.60 -5.92 12.15
C ALA A 202 9.03 -6.45 11.92
N ALA A 203 9.26 -7.17 10.81
CA ALA A 203 10.59 -7.62 10.38
C ALA A 203 11.40 -6.53 9.64
N GLY A 204 10.91 -5.29 9.56
CA GLY A 204 11.60 -4.14 8.95
C GLY A 204 11.22 -3.87 7.49
N GLY A 205 10.29 -4.61 6.92
CA GLY A 205 9.72 -4.32 5.61
C GLY A 205 8.81 -3.09 5.63
N THR A 206 8.54 -2.51 4.46
CA THR A 206 7.60 -1.39 4.31
C THR A 206 6.45 -1.81 3.43
N VAL A 207 5.21 -1.48 3.81
CA VAL A 207 4.02 -1.72 3.01
C VAL A 207 3.37 -0.39 2.63
N VAL A 208 3.11 -0.20 1.34
CA VAL A 208 2.29 0.89 0.82
C VAL A 208 1.10 0.25 0.13
N LEU A 209 -0.10 0.55 0.59
CA LEU A 209 -1.31 0.02 -0.03
C LEU A 209 -2.32 1.11 -0.34
N SER A 210 -3.07 0.95 -1.44
CA SER A 210 -4.23 1.76 -1.72
C SER A 210 -5.51 1.08 -1.26
N SER A 211 -6.49 1.88 -0.86
CA SER A 211 -7.87 1.42 -0.64
C SER A 211 -8.87 2.56 -0.75
N HIS A 212 -10.09 2.21 -1.12
CA HIS A 212 -11.25 3.08 -0.97
C HIS A 212 -12.01 2.82 0.35
N THR A 213 -11.64 1.78 1.10
CA THR A 213 -12.25 1.38 2.39
C THR A 213 -11.49 1.99 3.56
N MET A 214 -11.93 3.15 4.05
CA MET A 214 -11.19 3.93 5.05
C MET A 214 -11.09 3.24 6.41
N ASN A 215 -12.15 2.56 6.85
CA ASN A 215 -12.16 1.80 8.11
C ASN A 215 -11.10 0.70 8.16
N LEU A 216 -10.81 0.08 7.02
CA LEU A 216 -9.75 -0.93 6.93
C LEU A 216 -8.39 -0.28 7.13
N ILE A 217 -8.12 0.83 6.41
CA ILE A 217 -6.86 1.57 6.48
C ILE A 217 -6.63 2.12 7.88
N GLU A 218 -7.65 2.70 8.51
CA GLU A 218 -7.56 3.22 9.88
C GLU A 218 -7.15 2.15 10.89
N ARG A 219 -7.60 0.90 10.69
CA ARG A 219 -7.28 -0.23 11.58
C ARG A 219 -5.90 -0.84 11.35
N VAL A 220 -5.39 -0.78 10.11
CA VAL A 220 -4.21 -1.56 9.70
C VAL A 220 -2.95 -0.71 9.55
N CYS A 221 -3.10 0.54 9.10
CA CYS A 221 -1.96 1.39 8.77
C CYS A 221 -1.57 2.32 9.93
N ASP A 222 -0.28 2.56 10.09
CA ASP A 222 0.26 3.54 11.05
C ASP A 222 0.28 4.97 10.49
N SER A 223 0.29 5.10 9.18
CA SER A 223 0.34 6.38 8.46
C SER A 223 -0.53 6.33 7.20
N VAL A 224 -1.01 7.49 6.76
CA VAL A 224 -1.97 7.60 5.66
C VAL A 224 -1.76 8.86 4.83
N ALA A 225 -2.11 8.80 3.54
CA ALA A 225 -2.34 9.95 2.67
C ALA A 225 -3.76 9.91 2.11
N ILE A 226 -4.47 11.04 2.17
CA ILE A 226 -5.81 11.22 1.59
C ILE A 226 -5.64 11.85 0.21
N VAL A 227 -6.08 11.15 -0.83
CA VAL A 227 -5.96 11.56 -2.24
C VAL A 227 -7.34 11.86 -2.82
N VAL A 228 -7.49 13.03 -3.42
CA VAL A 228 -8.71 13.47 -4.12
C VAL A 228 -8.31 14.23 -5.38
N ASN A 229 -8.93 13.90 -6.51
CA ASN A 229 -8.69 14.58 -7.80
C ASN A 229 -7.20 14.71 -8.19
N GLY A 230 -6.42 13.66 -7.91
CA GLY A 230 -5.01 13.60 -8.26
C GLY A 230 -4.06 14.36 -7.32
N ALA A 231 -4.56 14.91 -6.21
CA ALA A 231 -3.75 15.64 -5.23
C ALA A 231 -3.85 14.99 -3.84
N ILE A 232 -2.79 15.12 -3.03
CA ILE A 232 -2.84 14.78 -1.60
C ILE A 232 -3.45 15.98 -0.86
N LEU A 233 -4.53 15.74 -0.14
CA LEU A 233 -5.18 16.73 0.71
C LEU A 233 -4.60 16.79 2.12
N ASP A 234 -4.18 15.64 2.64
CA ASP A 234 -3.56 15.51 3.96
C ASP A 234 -2.71 14.23 4.00
N SER A 235 -1.61 14.22 4.74
CA SER A 235 -0.76 13.05 4.93
C SER A 235 0.02 13.11 6.22
N GLY A 236 0.24 11.95 6.85
CA GLY A 236 1.00 11.85 8.09
C GLY A 236 0.69 10.58 8.86
N THR A 237 0.99 10.57 10.16
CA THR A 237 0.59 9.45 11.02
C THR A 237 -0.93 9.38 11.09
N MET A 238 -1.47 8.18 11.28
CA MET A 238 -2.92 7.97 11.40
C MET A 238 -3.52 8.90 12.46
N ALA A 239 -2.85 9.02 13.59
CA ALA A 239 -3.31 9.90 14.68
C ALA A 239 -3.32 11.38 14.30
N SER A 240 -2.32 11.87 13.54
CA SER A 240 -2.24 13.28 13.12
C SER A 240 -3.30 13.63 12.07
N VAL A 241 -3.52 12.74 11.10
CA VAL A 241 -4.46 12.98 10.00
C VAL A 241 -5.91 12.93 10.46
N ARG A 242 -6.29 11.93 11.26
CA ARG A 242 -7.68 11.82 11.73
C ARG A 242 -8.02 12.79 12.88
N GLY A 243 -7.05 13.14 13.72
CA GLY A 243 -7.28 13.91 14.93
C GLY A 243 -8.24 13.19 15.89
N SER A 244 -9.32 13.87 16.31
CA SER A 244 -10.38 13.31 17.18
C SER A 244 -11.53 12.63 16.41
N LYS A 245 -11.46 12.58 15.09
CA LYS A 245 -12.50 12.02 14.18
C LYS A 245 -12.09 10.63 13.69
N THR A 246 -12.99 9.95 12.98
CA THR A 246 -12.63 8.79 12.15
C THR A 246 -11.95 9.25 10.86
N LEU A 247 -11.20 8.36 10.21
CA LEU A 247 -10.60 8.65 8.91
C LEU A 247 -11.66 9.00 7.86
N GLU A 248 -12.84 8.36 7.92
CA GLU A 248 -13.96 8.62 7.02
C GLU A 248 -14.56 10.01 7.24
N GLU A 249 -14.78 10.43 8.49
CA GLU A 249 -15.26 11.79 8.80
C GLU A 249 -14.26 12.85 8.35
N ARG A 250 -12.97 12.60 8.58
CA ARG A 250 -11.90 13.49 8.13
C ARG A 250 -11.85 13.62 6.62
N PHE A 251 -12.00 12.50 5.91
CA PHE A 251 -12.08 12.49 4.45
C PHE A 251 -13.27 13.32 3.94
N VAL A 252 -14.47 13.11 4.50
CA VAL A 252 -15.68 13.86 4.11
C VAL A 252 -15.48 15.36 4.30
N GLU A 253 -14.87 15.77 5.41
CA GLU A 253 -14.54 17.17 5.68
C GLU A 253 -13.61 17.76 4.62
N LEU A 254 -12.50 17.08 4.31
CA LEU A 254 -11.50 17.52 3.34
C LEU A 254 -12.02 17.50 1.89
N ALA A 255 -12.90 16.55 1.56
CA ALA A 255 -13.50 16.42 0.23
C ALA A 255 -14.65 17.42 -0.05
N GLY A 256 -14.95 18.34 0.87
CA GLY A 256 -15.97 19.39 0.67
C GLY A 256 -17.32 19.08 1.30
N GLY A 257 -17.39 18.11 2.24
CA GLY A 257 -18.61 17.78 2.98
C GLY A 257 -19.59 16.85 2.24
N ARG A 258 -20.65 16.45 2.93
CA ARG A 258 -21.77 15.70 2.31
C ARG A 258 -22.60 16.68 1.47
N LYS A 259 -22.87 16.34 0.22
CA LYS A 259 -23.92 17.04 -0.53
C LYS A 259 -25.26 16.76 0.15
N SER A 260 -26.03 17.82 0.48
CA SER A 260 -27.38 17.65 1.00
C SER A 260 -28.24 16.90 -0.03
N ALA A 261 -29.10 16.02 0.45
CA ALA A 261 -30.05 15.29 -0.39
C ALA A 261 -31.27 16.18 -0.73
N GLU A 262 -31.04 17.46 -1.06
CA GLU A 262 -32.10 18.37 -1.48
C GLU A 262 -32.69 17.92 -2.83
N GLY A 263 -34.00 17.94 -2.95
CA GLY A 263 -34.72 17.61 -4.21
C GLY A 263 -35.30 16.19 -4.29
N MET A 264 -35.26 15.40 -3.22
CA MET A 264 -35.89 14.07 -3.20
C MET A 264 -37.24 14.07 -2.44
N GLU A 265 -38.01 15.15 -2.46
CA GLU A 265 -39.30 15.28 -1.79
C GLU A 265 -40.35 14.26 -2.29
N TRP A 266 -40.17 13.75 -3.51
CA TRP A 266 -41.03 12.70 -4.10
C TRP A 266 -40.87 11.32 -3.45
N LEU A 267 -39.79 11.07 -2.67
CA LEU A 267 -39.61 9.80 -1.93
C LEU A 267 -40.66 9.56 -0.84
N HIS A 268 -41.41 10.59 -0.44
CA HIS A 268 -42.48 10.46 0.56
C HIS A 268 -43.80 9.99 -0.01
N THR A 269 -43.92 9.85 -1.33
CA THR A 269 -45.15 9.32 -1.99
C THR A 269 -44.99 7.84 -2.31
N PHE A 270 -44.85 6.98 -1.29
CA PHE A 270 -45.20 5.57 -1.46
C PHE A 270 -46.71 5.52 -1.49
N SER A 271 -47.32 5.54 -2.71
CA SER A 271 -48.73 5.29 -2.90
C SER A 271 -49.03 3.86 -2.47
N GLY A 272 -49.94 3.73 -1.48
CA GLY A 272 -50.54 2.48 -1.04
C GLY A 272 -51.35 1.79 -2.14
#